data_b70b50f2299b4bd2814d655a81ea73d8
#
_entry.id   b70b50f2299b4bd2814d655a81ea73d8
#
_cell.length_a   1.000
_cell.length_b   1.000
_cell.length_c   1.000
_cell.angle_alpha   90.00
_cell.angle_beta   90.00
_cell.angle_gamma   90.00
#
_symmetry.space_group_name_H-M   'P 1'
#
loop_
_entity.id
_entity.type
_entity.pdbx_description
1 polymer ?
#
loop_
_entity_poly.entity_id
_entity_poly.type
_entity_poly.pdbx_seq_one_letter_code
_entity_poly.pdbx_strand_id
1 'polypeptide(L)'
;MLTSVESKNLRLVQHLHDLVREHPDFEVLLEPTKYLYCFRYVPNALSDRREEPEIQSQLDHLNHEIVAAIQQIDCALVMTASIRGRIAIRMTICSPEISEADVDATFESIARWGRLLSRNHKDESEELEKMKCSNEFYSSLTEVSAT
;
A
#
# COMPACT_ATOMS: atom_id res chain seq x y z
N MET A 1 4.91 -26.02 -21.66
CA MET A 1 5.18 -26.69 -20.38
C MET A 1 5.94 -25.75 -19.45
N LEU A 2 5.45 -25.54 -18.23
CA LEU A 2 6.11 -24.67 -17.27
C LEU A 2 7.33 -25.37 -16.67
N THR A 3 8.41 -24.60 -16.43
CA THR A 3 9.56 -25.11 -15.68
C THR A 3 9.16 -25.30 -14.21
N SER A 4 9.98 -26.01 -13.42
CA SER A 4 9.72 -26.20 -11.99
C SER A 4 9.76 -24.85 -11.23
N VAL A 5 10.61 -23.92 -11.65
CA VAL A 5 10.69 -22.57 -11.08
C VAL A 5 9.43 -21.77 -11.40
N GLU A 6 8.98 -21.81 -12.65
CA GLU A 6 7.75 -21.12 -13.08
C GLU A 6 6.52 -21.64 -12.35
N SER A 7 6.41 -22.98 -12.17
CA SER A 7 5.32 -23.60 -11.42
C SER A 7 5.32 -23.17 -9.96
N LYS A 8 6.50 -23.09 -9.35
CA LYS A 8 6.68 -22.64 -7.97
C LYS A 8 6.27 -21.17 -7.84
N ASN A 9 6.77 -20.32 -8.74
CA ASN A 9 6.47 -18.89 -8.72
C ASN A 9 4.98 -18.62 -8.94
N LEU A 10 4.34 -19.38 -9.81
CA LEU A 10 2.90 -19.29 -10.04
C LEU A 10 2.12 -19.61 -8.76
N ARG A 11 2.54 -20.63 -8.01
CA ARG A 11 1.92 -20.97 -6.73
C ARG A 11 2.12 -19.87 -5.70
N LEU A 12 3.30 -19.22 -5.69
CA LEU A 12 3.57 -18.10 -4.78
C LEU A 12 2.73 -16.88 -5.12
N VAL A 13 2.55 -16.57 -6.40
CA VAL A 13 1.66 -15.49 -6.83
C VAL A 13 0.22 -15.80 -6.43
N GLN A 14 -0.23 -17.03 -6.58
CA GLN A 14 -1.56 -17.44 -6.17
C GLN A 14 -1.73 -17.35 -4.65
N HIS A 15 -0.72 -17.75 -3.90
CA HIS A 15 -0.71 -17.63 -2.44
C HIS A 15 -0.85 -16.16 -2.01
N LEU A 16 -0.10 -15.26 -2.63
CA LEU A 16 -0.21 -13.82 -2.37
C LEU A 16 -1.62 -13.31 -2.70
N HIS A 17 -2.18 -13.74 -3.82
CA HIS A 17 -3.53 -13.38 -4.23
C HIS A 17 -4.57 -13.78 -3.17
N ASP A 18 -4.43 -14.98 -2.62
CA ASP A 18 -5.31 -15.46 -1.55
C ASP A 18 -5.18 -14.60 -0.28
N LEU A 19 -3.95 -14.24 0.09
CA LEU A 19 -3.70 -13.36 1.24
C LEU A 19 -4.38 -11.97 1.05
N VAL A 20 -4.25 -11.40 -0.13
CA VAL A 20 -4.83 -10.10 -0.45
C VAL A 20 -6.36 -10.17 -0.43
N ARG A 21 -6.94 -11.20 -1.04
CA ARG A 21 -8.39 -11.35 -1.11
C ARG A 21 -9.04 -11.56 0.25
N GLU A 22 -8.36 -12.25 1.15
CA GLU A 22 -8.88 -12.52 2.49
C GLU A 22 -8.72 -11.33 3.45
N HIS A 23 -7.87 -10.38 3.13
CA HIS A 23 -7.61 -9.24 4.00
C HIS A 23 -8.57 -8.09 3.69
N PRO A 24 -9.27 -7.53 4.71
CA PRO A 24 -10.29 -6.50 4.48
C PRO A 24 -9.75 -5.14 4.02
N ASP A 25 -8.45 -4.90 4.20
CA ASP A 25 -7.83 -3.61 3.90
C ASP A 25 -7.10 -3.58 2.56
N PHE A 26 -7.30 -4.58 1.71
CA PHE A 26 -6.63 -4.66 0.42
C PHE A 26 -7.61 -4.82 -0.73
N GLU A 27 -7.24 -4.28 -1.88
CA GLU A 27 -8.01 -4.34 -3.11
C GLU A 27 -7.13 -4.90 -4.23
N VAL A 28 -7.66 -5.83 -5.01
CA VAL A 28 -6.98 -6.38 -6.19
C VAL A 28 -7.18 -5.39 -7.34
N LEU A 29 -6.09 -4.92 -7.94
CA LEU A 29 -6.15 -4.02 -9.10
C LEU A 29 -5.87 -4.72 -10.41
N LEU A 30 -5.10 -5.80 -10.37
CA LEU A 30 -4.76 -6.57 -11.55
C LEU A 30 -4.73 -8.05 -11.18
N GLU A 31 -5.37 -8.88 -11.99
CA GLU A 31 -5.37 -10.33 -11.78
C GLU A 31 -3.94 -10.87 -11.84
N PRO A 32 -3.61 -11.92 -11.08
CA PRO A 32 -2.27 -12.44 -11.04
C PRO A 32 -1.82 -13.01 -12.39
N THR A 33 -0.57 -12.72 -12.75
CA THR A 33 0.10 -13.31 -13.90
C THR A 33 1.19 -14.26 -13.39
N LYS A 34 2.04 -14.76 -14.29
CA LYS A 34 3.12 -15.70 -13.92
C LYS A 34 4.13 -15.14 -12.92
N TYR A 35 4.41 -13.83 -12.98
CA TYR A 35 5.46 -13.21 -12.16
C TYR A 35 4.99 -11.99 -11.40
N LEU A 36 3.85 -11.45 -11.76
CA LEU A 36 3.48 -10.10 -11.41
C LEU A 36 2.11 -10.07 -10.75
N TYR A 37 2.01 -9.33 -9.66
CA TYR A 37 0.76 -9.11 -8.97
C TYR A 37 0.67 -7.65 -8.53
N CYS A 38 -0.45 -7.01 -8.81
CA CYS A 38 -0.70 -5.63 -8.41
C CYS A 38 -1.93 -5.54 -7.53
N PHE A 39 -1.77 -4.92 -6.38
CA PHE A 39 -2.82 -4.73 -5.40
C PHE A 39 -2.63 -3.39 -4.71
N ARG A 40 -3.57 -3.03 -3.86
CA ARG A 40 -3.58 -1.72 -3.24
C ARG A 40 -4.08 -1.82 -1.81
N TYR A 41 -3.45 -1.07 -0.91
CA TYR A 41 -3.93 -0.94 0.45
C TYR A 41 -5.06 0.11 0.49
N VAL A 42 -6.23 -0.30 0.93
CA VAL A 42 -7.40 0.56 1.11
C VAL A 42 -7.94 0.30 2.51
N PRO A 43 -7.68 1.19 3.48
CA PRO A 43 -8.22 0.99 4.82
C PRO A 43 -9.74 0.76 4.77
N ASN A 44 -10.22 -0.23 5.49
CA ASN A 44 -11.62 -0.62 5.45
C ASN A 44 -12.57 0.56 5.74
N ALA A 45 -12.15 1.47 6.60
CA ALA A 45 -12.90 2.69 6.92
C ALA A 45 -13.12 3.61 5.72
N LEU A 46 -12.25 3.54 4.70
CA LEU A 46 -12.34 4.36 3.49
C LEU A 46 -12.89 3.60 2.29
N SER A 47 -13.19 2.32 2.46
CA SER A 47 -13.63 1.43 1.38
C SER A 47 -14.85 1.97 0.62
N ASP A 48 -15.84 2.50 1.33
CA ASP A 48 -17.06 3.03 0.73
C ASP A 48 -16.85 4.36 0.00
N ARG A 49 -15.77 5.05 0.30
CA ARG A 49 -15.45 6.37 -0.24
C ARG A 49 -14.30 6.34 -1.24
N ARG A 50 -13.81 5.17 -1.58
CA ARG A 50 -12.59 5.00 -2.40
C ARG A 50 -12.66 5.61 -3.80
N GLU A 51 -13.87 5.83 -4.32
CA GLU A 51 -14.05 6.43 -5.64
C GLU A 51 -14.04 7.96 -5.61
N GLU A 52 -14.08 8.59 -4.43
CA GLU A 52 -13.99 10.03 -4.31
C GLU A 52 -12.58 10.53 -4.69
N PRO A 53 -12.45 11.60 -5.50
CA PRO A 53 -11.11 12.07 -5.94
C PRO A 53 -10.14 12.39 -4.81
N GLU A 54 -10.62 12.97 -3.72
CA GLU A 54 -9.81 13.29 -2.56
C GLU A 54 -9.28 12.03 -1.86
N ILE A 55 -10.14 11.03 -1.74
CA ILE A 55 -9.78 9.73 -1.15
C ILE A 55 -8.82 9.00 -2.07
N GLN A 56 -9.03 9.03 -3.38
CA GLN A 56 -8.10 8.45 -4.34
C GLN A 56 -6.70 9.03 -4.21
N SER A 57 -6.60 10.35 -4.05
CA SER A 57 -5.33 11.02 -3.85
C SER A 57 -4.65 10.59 -2.55
N GLN A 58 -5.40 10.47 -1.46
CA GLN A 58 -4.89 9.98 -0.17
C GLN A 58 -4.41 8.53 -0.27
N LEU A 59 -5.16 7.69 -0.97
CA LEU A 59 -4.80 6.29 -1.16
C LEU A 59 -3.53 6.15 -2.01
N ASP A 60 -3.39 6.95 -3.05
CA ASP A 60 -2.19 6.99 -3.88
C ASP A 60 -0.96 7.34 -3.03
N HIS A 61 -1.06 8.37 -2.23
CA HIS A 61 0.01 8.80 -1.35
C HIS A 61 0.35 7.72 -0.31
N LEU A 62 -0.66 7.13 0.30
CA LEU A 62 -0.50 6.08 1.30
C LEU A 62 0.23 4.86 0.72
N ASN A 63 -0.20 4.40 -0.45
CA ASN A 63 0.42 3.25 -1.10
C ASN A 63 1.86 3.53 -1.52
N HIS A 64 2.13 4.75 -1.98
CA HIS A 64 3.48 5.18 -2.30
C HIS A 64 4.38 5.17 -1.05
N GLU A 65 3.89 5.67 0.08
CA GLU A 65 4.62 5.66 1.34
C GLU A 65 4.89 4.24 1.86
N ILE A 66 3.92 3.34 1.72
CA ILE A 66 4.09 1.94 2.12
C ILE A 66 5.27 1.31 1.38
N VAL A 67 5.30 1.48 0.06
CA VAL A 67 6.38 0.94 -0.77
C VAL A 67 7.72 1.56 -0.40
N ALA A 68 7.76 2.88 -0.21
CA ALA A 68 8.99 3.57 0.18
C ALA A 68 9.54 3.05 1.51
N ALA A 69 8.67 2.79 2.49
CA ALA A 69 9.07 2.25 3.79
C ALA A 69 9.65 0.83 3.66
N ILE A 70 9.06 0.00 2.83
CA ILE A 70 9.50 -1.38 2.62
C ILE A 70 10.81 -1.42 1.85
N GLN A 71 10.98 -0.57 0.86
CA GLN A 71 12.22 -0.49 0.08
C GLN A 71 13.43 -0.12 0.93
N GLN A 72 13.24 0.64 2.01
CA GLN A 72 14.30 0.98 2.95
C GLN A 72 14.83 -0.24 3.73
N ILE A 73 14.04 -1.29 3.81
CA ILE A 73 14.40 -2.52 4.54
C ILE A 73 14.95 -3.59 3.59
N ASP A 74 15.30 -3.21 2.38
CA ASP A 74 15.88 -4.08 1.35
C ASP A 74 14.94 -5.17 0.82
N CYS A 75 13.79 -4.74 0.29
CA CYS A 75 12.89 -5.66 -0.40
C CYS A 75 12.78 -5.27 -1.88
N ALA A 76 13.59 -5.92 -2.71
CA ALA A 76 13.64 -5.67 -4.15
C ALA A 76 12.38 -6.15 -4.88
N LEU A 77 11.50 -6.89 -4.19
CA LEU A 77 10.31 -7.48 -4.77
C LEU A 77 9.15 -6.49 -4.92
N VAL A 78 9.17 -5.39 -4.17
CA VAL A 78 8.04 -4.49 -4.04
C VAL A 78 8.36 -3.15 -4.69
N MET A 79 7.50 -2.72 -5.59
CA MET A 79 7.61 -1.42 -6.28
C MET A 79 6.23 -0.80 -6.40
N THR A 80 6.20 0.49 -6.74
CA THR A 80 4.94 1.13 -7.13
C THR A 80 4.68 0.92 -8.62
N ALA A 81 3.41 0.89 -8.99
CA ALA A 81 2.97 0.88 -10.38
C ALA A 81 1.73 1.75 -10.51
N SER A 82 1.49 2.27 -11.69
CA SER A 82 0.27 3.03 -11.97
C SER A 82 -0.68 2.13 -12.78
N ILE A 83 -1.83 1.83 -12.20
CA ILE A 83 -2.86 1.01 -12.83
C ILE A 83 -4.13 1.84 -12.95
N ARG A 84 -4.50 2.17 -14.18
CA ARG A 84 -5.71 2.98 -14.47
C ARG A 84 -5.73 4.29 -13.68
N GLY A 85 -4.56 4.95 -13.57
CA GLY A 85 -4.43 6.20 -12.84
C GLY A 85 -4.36 6.09 -11.34
N ARG A 86 -4.26 4.87 -10.80
CA ARG A 86 -4.16 4.60 -9.36
C ARG A 86 -2.79 4.04 -9.02
N ILE A 87 -2.21 4.49 -7.93
CA ILE A 87 -0.94 3.95 -7.46
C ILE A 87 -1.19 2.59 -6.79
N ALA A 88 -0.53 1.58 -7.31
CA ALA A 88 -0.62 0.21 -6.83
C ALA A 88 0.70 -0.24 -6.23
N ILE A 89 0.64 -1.27 -5.40
CA ILE A 89 1.80 -2.01 -4.94
C ILE A 89 2.00 -3.16 -5.92
N ARG A 90 3.18 -3.20 -6.54
CA ARG A 90 3.54 -4.26 -7.47
C ARG A 90 4.55 -5.19 -6.83
N MET A 91 4.21 -6.47 -6.75
CA MET A 91 5.14 -7.51 -6.33
C MET A 91 5.52 -8.38 -7.52
N THR A 92 6.81 -8.56 -7.72
CA THR A 92 7.35 -9.42 -8.77
C THR A 92 7.98 -10.65 -8.13
N ILE A 93 7.50 -11.83 -8.50
CA ILE A 93 7.99 -13.11 -7.99
C ILE A 93 8.58 -13.90 -9.16
N CYS A 94 9.88 -13.73 -9.38
CA CYS A 94 10.56 -14.34 -10.52
C CYS A 94 11.87 -15.05 -10.15
N SER A 95 12.28 -14.99 -8.89
CA SER A 95 13.51 -15.63 -8.43
C SER A 95 13.23 -17.04 -7.91
N PRO A 96 14.13 -18.04 -8.18
CA PRO A 96 13.99 -19.36 -7.61
C PRO A 96 14.21 -19.43 -6.11
N GLU A 97 14.78 -18.38 -5.52
CA GLU A 97 15.13 -18.33 -4.09
C GLU A 97 13.97 -17.85 -3.21
N ILE A 98 12.92 -17.28 -3.78
CA ILE A 98 11.78 -16.78 -3.02
C ILE A 98 10.96 -17.96 -2.49
N SER A 99 10.66 -17.93 -1.19
CA SER A 99 9.82 -18.94 -0.53
C SER A 99 8.46 -18.38 -0.16
N GLU A 100 7.54 -19.26 0.21
CA GLU A 100 6.23 -18.87 0.73
C GLU A 100 6.37 -18.02 2.00
N ALA A 101 7.34 -18.35 2.87
CA ALA A 101 7.62 -17.57 4.07
C ALA A 101 8.04 -16.14 3.72
N ASP A 102 8.81 -15.96 2.63
CA ASP A 102 9.20 -14.62 2.16
C ASP A 102 7.99 -13.82 1.70
N VAL A 103 7.06 -14.45 1.00
CA VAL A 103 5.81 -13.82 0.55
C VAL A 103 4.96 -13.41 1.76
N ASP A 104 4.80 -14.31 2.73
CA ASP A 104 4.06 -14.03 3.97
C ASP A 104 4.67 -12.85 4.74
N ALA A 105 5.98 -12.87 4.93
CA ALA A 105 6.69 -11.83 5.66
C ALA A 105 6.57 -10.46 4.98
N THR A 106 6.68 -10.44 3.66
CA THR A 106 6.54 -9.21 2.87
C THR A 106 5.12 -8.67 2.96
N PHE A 107 4.13 -9.53 2.82
CA PHE A 107 2.72 -9.13 2.92
C PHE A 107 2.40 -8.59 4.32
N GLU A 108 2.87 -9.25 5.38
CA GLU A 108 2.68 -8.78 6.75
C GLU A 108 3.32 -7.42 6.98
N SER A 109 4.51 -7.18 6.40
CA SER A 109 5.17 -5.88 6.49
C SER A 109 4.35 -4.80 5.78
N ILE A 110 3.81 -5.09 4.61
CA ILE A 110 2.93 -4.17 3.88
C ILE A 110 1.69 -3.83 4.72
N ALA A 111 1.05 -4.83 5.30
CA ALA A 111 -0.13 -4.63 6.13
C ALA A 111 0.18 -3.81 7.37
N ARG A 112 1.31 -4.06 8.00
CA ARG A 112 1.76 -3.33 9.19
C ARG A 112 2.00 -1.86 8.87
N TRP A 113 2.76 -1.58 7.81
CA TRP A 113 3.02 -0.20 7.38
C TRP A 113 1.74 0.51 6.97
N GLY A 114 0.84 -0.20 6.30
CA GLY A 114 -0.46 0.34 5.95
C GLY A 114 -1.24 0.82 7.17
N ARG A 115 -1.29 0.02 8.21
CA ARG A 115 -1.97 0.38 9.46
C ARG A 115 -1.31 1.56 10.16
N LEU A 116 0.03 1.56 10.25
CA LEU A 116 0.77 2.62 10.91
C LEU A 116 0.62 3.95 10.18
N LEU A 117 0.82 3.94 8.87
CA LEU A 117 0.76 5.15 8.05
C LEU A 117 -0.67 5.71 7.95
N SER A 118 -1.68 4.85 7.88
CA SER A 118 -3.07 5.31 7.85
C SER A 118 -3.51 5.92 9.18
N ARG A 119 -2.99 5.45 10.31
CA ARG A 119 -3.22 6.07 11.62
C ARG A 119 -2.61 7.46 11.70
N ASN A 120 -1.36 7.60 11.24
CA ASN A 120 -0.67 8.90 11.24
C ASN A 120 -1.43 9.92 10.40
N HIS A 121 -1.89 9.53 9.22
CA HIS A 121 -2.69 10.40 8.36
C HIS A 121 -4.01 10.82 9.02
N LYS A 122 -4.66 9.91 9.72
CA LYS A 122 -5.90 10.21 10.43
C LYS A 122 -5.66 11.21 11.57
N ASP A 123 -4.61 10.98 12.36
CA ASP A 123 -4.25 11.87 13.46
C ASP A 123 -3.89 13.27 12.95
N GLU A 124 -3.10 13.35 11.88
CA GLU A 124 -2.76 14.63 11.25
C GLU A 124 -3.99 15.36 10.73
N SER A 125 -4.92 14.64 10.10
CA SER A 125 -6.18 15.21 9.60
C SER A 125 -7.06 15.72 10.74
N GLU A 126 -7.17 14.97 11.81
CA GLU A 126 -7.95 15.36 13.00
C GLU A 126 -7.33 16.58 13.69
N GLU A 127 -6.00 16.61 13.79
CA GLU A 127 -5.29 17.78 14.34
C GLU A 127 -5.48 19.01 13.46
N LEU A 128 -5.38 18.87 12.13
CA LEU A 128 -5.62 19.94 11.19
C LEU A 128 -7.04 20.49 11.27
N GLU A 129 -8.04 19.63 11.43
CA GLU A 129 -9.42 20.06 11.61
C GLU A 129 -9.62 20.80 12.92
N LYS A 130 -9.03 20.31 14.00
CA LYS A 130 -9.05 20.99 15.30
C LYS A 130 -8.39 22.37 15.23
N MET A 131 -7.28 22.46 14.49
CA MET A 131 -6.57 23.71 14.28
C MET A 131 -7.35 24.69 13.43
N LYS A 132 -8.09 24.22 12.42
CA LYS A 132 -8.98 25.06 11.60
C LYS A 132 -10.14 25.64 12.39
N CYS A 133 -10.58 24.96 13.44
CA CYS A 133 -11.62 25.46 14.34
C CYS A 133 -11.10 26.54 15.29
N SER A 134 -9.77 26.71 15.38
CA SER A 134 -9.10 27.70 16.22
C SER A 134 -8.28 28.64 15.34
N ASN A 135 -8.87 29.76 14.95
CA ASN A 135 -8.23 30.75 14.07
C ASN A 135 -6.86 31.26 14.59
N GLU A 136 -6.70 31.37 15.90
CA GLU A 136 -5.46 31.78 16.51
C GLU A 136 -4.33 30.79 16.30
N PHE A 137 -4.64 29.49 16.41
CA PHE A 137 -3.67 28.42 16.18
C PHE A 137 -3.24 28.35 14.72
N TYR A 138 -4.18 28.53 13.80
CA TYR A 138 -3.91 28.49 12.36
C TYR A 138 -3.00 29.66 11.93
N SER A 139 -3.25 30.86 12.46
CA SER A 139 -2.40 32.03 12.21
C SER A 139 -0.97 31.83 12.74
N SER A 140 -0.84 31.28 13.94
CA SER A 140 0.43 30.97 14.56
C SER A 140 1.26 29.96 13.75
N LEU A 141 0.63 28.92 13.22
CA LEU A 141 1.28 27.94 12.36
C LEU A 141 1.73 28.50 11.02
N THR A 142 0.94 29.40 10.44
CA THR A 142 1.26 30.05 9.18
C THR A 142 2.48 30.98 9.35
N GLU A 143 2.58 31.68 10.46
CA GLU A 143 3.72 32.52 10.78
C GLU A 143 5.01 31.72 11.00
N VAL A 144 4.92 30.60 11.70
CA VAL A 144 6.06 29.69 11.95
C VAL A 144 6.57 29.07 10.65
N SER A 145 5.69 28.71 9.73
CA SER A 145 6.09 28.12 8.45
C SER A 145 6.63 29.13 7.45
N ALA A 146 6.40 30.43 7.66
CA ALA A 146 6.94 31.52 6.84
C ALA A 146 8.37 31.93 7.23
N THR A 147 8.85 31.48 8.36
CA THR A 147 10.22 31.73 8.83
C THR A 147 11.08 30.48 8.70
#